data_58f2d18762b7827fcd217f8231b68c03
#
_entry.id   58f2d18762b7827fcd217f8231b68c03
#
_cell.length_a   1.000
_cell.length_b   1.000
_cell.length_c   1.000
_cell.angle_alpha   90.00
_cell.angle_beta   90.00
_cell.angle_gamma   90.00
#
_symmetry.space_group_name_H-M   'P 1'
#
loop_
_entity.id
_entity.type
_entity.pdbx_description
1 polymer ?
#
loop_
_entity_poly.entity_id
_entity_poly.type
_entity_poly.pdbx_seq_one_letter_code
_entity_poly.pdbx_strand_id
1 'polypeptide(L)'
;MAQSFINHVGGPIGLRNNNPGNLIDSGTTWEGKTGANGGFVVFDDVAWGIRAFATNFYTSITRYGTDTLRKYITRYAPPNENDTEGYIGMVSQKTGITPDEKIPTDVDSLRNILKAQFDVEIGPQYAALITDDDINEGLSRLASPAASFFSAVGVFYKSNKKKINYTLIGIITIAIAGYVYYLKKKKIV
;
A
#
# COMPACT_ATOMS: atom_id res chain seq x y z
N MET A 1 15.25 -2.19 11.08
CA MET A 1 15.13 -3.27 10.08
C MET A 1 13.74 -3.87 10.21
N ALA A 2 13.08 -4.11 9.09
CA ALA A 2 11.78 -4.76 9.08
C ALA A 2 11.88 -6.20 9.59
N GLN A 3 10.80 -6.72 10.13
CA GLN A 3 10.71 -8.09 10.63
C GLN A 3 10.73 -9.10 9.47
N SER A 4 11.18 -10.33 9.74
CA SER A 4 11.03 -11.46 8.86
C SER A 4 10.35 -12.62 9.58
N PHE A 5 9.32 -13.18 8.95
CA PHE A 5 8.51 -14.28 9.48
C PHE A 5 8.79 -15.62 8.79
N ILE A 6 9.84 -15.72 7.96
CA ILE A 6 10.19 -16.94 7.20
C ILE A 6 10.31 -18.17 8.10
N ASN A 7 10.86 -18.00 9.30
CA ASN A 7 11.04 -19.07 10.28
C ASN A 7 9.94 -19.10 11.36
N HIS A 8 8.85 -18.37 11.17
CA HIS A 8 7.75 -18.36 12.14
C HIS A 8 7.07 -19.72 12.21
N VAL A 9 6.98 -20.29 13.40
CA VAL A 9 6.37 -21.60 13.62
C VAL A 9 4.84 -21.45 13.62
N GLY A 10 4.18 -22.13 12.69
CA GLY A 10 2.73 -22.05 12.54
C GLY A 10 2.27 -20.81 11.74
N GLY A 11 0.97 -20.60 11.73
CA GLY A 11 0.35 -19.49 11.02
C GLY A 11 0.19 -19.69 9.51
N PRO A 12 -0.49 -18.75 8.85
CA PRO A 12 -0.80 -18.83 7.42
C PRO A 12 0.44 -18.67 6.56
N ILE A 13 0.36 -19.19 5.34
CA ILE A 13 1.45 -19.16 4.38
C ILE A 13 1.88 -17.73 4.04
N GLY A 14 0.93 -16.78 3.96
CA GLY A 14 1.23 -15.38 3.68
C GLY A 14 2.14 -14.75 4.73
N LEU A 15 1.92 -15.03 6.01
CA LEU A 15 2.82 -14.56 7.07
C LEU A 15 4.22 -15.15 6.88
N ARG A 16 4.32 -16.49 6.76
CA ARG A 16 5.60 -17.22 6.65
C ARG A 16 6.38 -16.92 5.38
N ASN A 17 5.71 -16.38 4.37
CA ASN A 17 6.33 -15.94 3.12
C ASN A 17 6.71 -14.44 3.15
N ASN A 18 6.55 -13.73 4.28
CA ASN A 18 6.66 -12.26 4.34
C ASN A 18 5.75 -11.56 3.30
N ASN A 19 4.63 -12.17 2.96
CA ASN A 19 3.71 -11.77 1.89
C ASN A 19 2.27 -11.63 2.45
N PRO A 20 2.01 -10.64 3.30
CA PRO A 20 0.76 -10.54 4.03
C PRO A 20 -0.47 -10.30 3.15
N GLY A 21 -0.27 -9.92 1.88
CA GLY A 21 -1.33 -9.81 0.88
C GLY A 21 -1.47 -11.03 0.00
N ASN A 22 -0.85 -12.17 0.30
CA ASN A 22 -0.96 -13.42 -0.48
C ASN A 22 -0.75 -13.22 -2.00
N LEU A 23 0.20 -12.36 -2.39
CA LEU A 23 0.50 -12.14 -3.81
C LEU A 23 0.95 -13.44 -4.46
N ILE A 24 0.22 -13.85 -5.52
CA ILE A 24 0.50 -15.05 -6.30
C ILE A 24 1.77 -14.85 -7.11
N ASP A 25 2.61 -15.89 -7.23
CA ASP A 25 3.78 -15.87 -8.10
C ASP A 25 3.39 -16.07 -9.57
N SER A 26 3.07 -14.98 -10.22
CA SER A 26 2.72 -14.92 -11.66
C SER A 26 3.93 -14.68 -12.56
N GLY A 27 5.16 -14.86 -12.07
CA GLY A 27 6.38 -14.54 -12.81
C GLY A 27 6.78 -13.06 -12.76
N THR A 28 6.02 -12.22 -12.05
CA THR A 28 6.40 -10.81 -11.84
C THR A 28 7.70 -10.71 -11.05
N THR A 29 8.64 -9.91 -11.55
CA THR A 29 9.88 -9.61 -10.83
C THR A 29 9.61 -8.53 -9.78
N TRP A 30 9.47 -8.95 -8.53
CA TRP A 30 9.33 -8.05 -7.40
C TRP A 30 10.69 -7.79 -6.74
N GLU A 31 10.95 -6.54 -6.35
CA GLU A 31 12.09 -6.23 -5.49
C GLU A 31 11.92 -6.93 -4.14
N GLY A 32 13.01 -7.49 -3.62
CA GLY A 32 13.01 -8.27 -2.38
C GLY A 32 12.40 -9.67 -2.49
N LYS A 33 11.98 -10.12 -3.69
CA LYS A 33 11.57 -11.51 -3.92
C LYS A 33 12.76 -12.44 -3.79
N THR A 34 12.63 -13.48 -2.96
CA THR A 34 13.64 -14.52 -2.76
C THR A 34 13.22 -15.87 -3.33
N GLY A 35 11.93 -16.07 -3.64
CA GLY A 35 11.43 -17.32 -4.18
C GLY A 35 9.91 -17.36 -4.27
N ALA A 36 9.39 -18.59 -4.28
CA ALA A 36 7.97 -18.88 -4.21
C ALA A 36 7.72 -20.10 -3.32
N ASN A 37 6.59 -20.10 -2.62
CA ASN A 37 6.16 -21.21 -1.78
C ASN A 37 4.62 -21.32 -1.82
N GLY A 38 4.10 -22.51 -2.12
CA GLY A 38 2.67 -22.77 -2.24
C GLY A 38 1.97 -21.94 -3.32
N GLY A 39 2.69 -21.52 -4.38
CA GLY A 39 2.15 -20.66 -5.43
C GLY A 39 2.20 -19.17 -5.13
N PHE A 40 2.66 -18.78 -3.93
CA PHE A 40 2.79 -17.38 -3.51
C PHE A 40 4.24 -16.92 -3.50
N VAL A 41 4.43 -15.61 -3.72
CA VAL A 41 5.76 -14.98 -3.65
C VAL A 41 6.30 -15.07 -2.21
N VAL A 42 7.60 -15.33 -2.09
CA VAL A 42 8.36 -15.22 -0.83
C VAL A 42 9.23 -13.98 -0.90
N PHE A 43 9.17 -13.15 0.15
CA PHE A 43 10.01 -11.96 0.28
C PHE A 43 11.05 -12.11 1.39
N ASP A 44 12.15 -11.38 1.28
CA ASP A 44 13.26 -11.37 2.25
C ASP A 44 12.80 -10.91 3.65
N ASP A 45 12.05 -9.79 3.68
CA ASP A 45 11.40 -9.30 4.89
C ASP A 45 9.95 -8.86 4.58
N VAL A 46 9.16 -8.63 5.64
CA VAL A 46 7.74 -8.29 5.50
C VAL A 46 7.53 -6.93 4.82
N ALA A 47 8.47 -5.98 4.96
CA ALA A 47 8.35 -4.67 4.32
C ALA A 47 8.46 -4.76 2.79
N TRP A 48 9.20 -5.72 2.24
CA TRP A 48 9.19 -5.99 0.80
C TRP A 48 7.83 -6.53 0.33
N GLY A 49 7.22 -7.42 1.10
CA GLY A 49 5.86 -7.89 0.81
C GLY A 49 4.83 -6.76 0.87
N ILE A 50 4.93 -5.89 1.87
CA ILE A 50 4.07 -4.70 1.99
C ILE A 50 4.27 -3.76 0.81
N ARG A 51 5.53 -3.46 0.44
CA ARG A 51 5.85 -2.65 -0.74
C ARG A 51 5.24 -3.24 -2.02
N ALA A 52 5.41 -4.54 -2.23
CA ALA A 52 4.87 -5.22 -3.41
C ALA A 52 3.34 -5.13 -3.45
N PHE A 53 2.67 -5.35 -2.32
CA PHE A 53 1.23 -5.24 -2.21
C PHE A 53 0.72 -3.82 -2.46
N ALA A 54 1.36 -2.80 -1.88
CA ALA A 54 1.04 -1.40 -2.14
C ALA A 54 1.26 -1.00 -3.61
N THR A 55 2.30 -1.54 -4.26
CA THR A 55 2.56 -1.36 -5.69
C THR A 55 1.48 -2.02 -6.56
N ASN A 56 1.02 -3.22 -6.17
CA ASN A 56 -0.10 -3.90 -6.84
C ASN A 56 -1.39 -3.09 -6.71
N PHE A 57 -1.68 -2.56 -5.52
CA PHE A 57 -2.83 -1.68 -5.27
C PHE A 57 -2.77 -0.42 -6.16
N TYR A 58 -1.64 0.29 -6.18
CA TYR A 58 -1.41 1.43 -7.04
C TYR A 58 -1.65 1.09 -8.52
N THR A 59 -1.08 -0.01 -8.99
CA THR A 59 -1.25 -0.47 -10.37
C THR A 59 -2.69 -0.78 -10.70
N SER A 60 -3.41 -1.39 -9.76
CA SER A 60 -4.84 -1.70 -9.92
C SER A 60 -5.67 -0.44 -10.13
N ILE A 61 -5.45 0.58 -9.32
CA ILE A 61 -6.16 1.86 -9.45
C ILE A 61 -5.79 2.58 -10.76
N THR A 62 -4.48 2.74 -11.02
CA THR A 62 -4.02 3.63 -12.09
C THR A 62 -4.08 3.01 -13.48
N ARG A 63 -3.83 1.71 -13.60
CA ARG A 63 -3.81 1.02 -14.88
C ARG A 63 -5.15 0.37 -15.24
N TYR A 64 -5.89 -0.09 -14.22
CA TYR A 64 -7.13 -0.84 -14.44
C TYR A 64 -8.39 -0.09 -14.00
N GLY A 65 -8.24 1.12 -13.46
CA GLY A 65 -9.36 1.99 -13.08
C GLY A 65 -10.19 1.48 -11.90
N THR A 66 -9.61 0.65 -11.04
CA THR A 66 -10.29 0.10 -9.86
C THR A 66 -10.28 1.08 -8.70
N ASP A 67 -10.88 2.24 -8.90
CA ASP A 67 -10.82 3.40 -8.01
C ASP A 67 -11.83 3.39 -6.84
N THR A 68 -12.59 2.28 -6.67
CA THR A 68 -13.48 2.05 -5.53
C THR A 68 -13.14 0.71 -4.86
N LEU A 69 -13.52 0.52 -3.57
CA LEU A 69 -13.28 -0.75 -2.89
C LEU A 69 -13.92 -1.92 -3.64
N ARG A 70 -15.16 -1.75 -4.13
CA ARG A 70 -15.85 -2.77 -4.91
C ARG A 70 -15.04 -3.19 -6.13
N LYS A 71 -14.66 -2.24 -6.98
CA LYS A 71 -13.89 -2.54 -8.19
C LYS A 71 -12.55 -3.19 -7.86
N TYR A 72 -11.85 -2.65 -6.87
CA TYR A 72 -10.54 -3.13 -6.48
C TYR A 72 -10.60 -4.55 -5.93
N ILE A 73 -11.46 -4.83 -4.94
CA ILE A 73 -11.57 -6.14 -4.30
C ILE A 73 -12.15 -7.17 -5.27
N THR A 74 -13.13 -6.83 -6.10
CA THR A 74 -13.64 -7.73 -7.13
C THR A 74 -12.56 -8.18 -8.11
N ARG A 75 -11.60 -7.30 -8.45
CA ARG A 75 -10.47 -7.67 -9.28
C ARG A 75 -9.44 -8.51 -8.52
N TYR A 76 -9.19 -8.20 -7.26
CA TYR A 76 -8.19 -8.84 -6.40
C TYR A 76 -8.61 -10.25 -5.97
N ALA A 77 -9.84 -10.39 -5.54
CA ALA A 77 -10.48 -11.61 -5.06
C ALA A 77 -11.82 -11.82 -5.79
N PRO A 78 -11.80 -12.35 -7.01
CA PRO A 78 -12.99 -12.48 -7.86
C PRO A 78 -14.02 -13.47 -7.28
N PRO A 79 -15.34 -13.25 -7.54
CA PRO A 79 -16.43 -13.98 -6.88
C PRO A 79 -16.56 -15.45 -7.29
N ASN A 80 -15.87 -15.90 -8.32
CA ASN A 80 -15.80 -17.32 -8.69
C ASN A 80 -14.90 -18.15 -7.75
N GLU A 81 -14.07 -17.49 -6.94
CA GLU A 81 -13.07 -18.13 -6.08
C GLU A 81 -13.17 -17.66 -4.62
N ASN A 82 -13.93 -16.58 -4.36
CA ASN A 82 -13.92 -15.91 -3.06
C ASN A 82 -15.32 -15.43 -2.65
N ASP A 83 -15.54 -15.24 -1.35
CA ASP A 83 -16.64 -14.41 -0.83
C ASP A 83 -16.29 -12.93 -0.99
N THR A 84 -16.36 -12.44 -2.21
CA THR A 84 -15.98 -11.08 -2.58
C THR A 84 -16.81 -10.02 -1.85
N GLU A 85 -18.12 -10.21 -1.69
CA GLU A 85 -18.98 -9.24 -0.99
C GLU A 85 -18.68 -9.19 0.51
N GLY A 86 -18.42 -10.34 1.14
CA GLY A 86 -17.95 -10.40 2.52
C GLY A 86 -16.61 -9.69 2.70
N TYR A 87 -15.68 -9.88 1.76
CA TYR A 87 -14.39 -9.18 1.76
C TYR A 87 -14.58 -7.65 1.65
N ILE A 88 -15.38 -7.19 0.69
CA ILE A 88 -15.70 -5.76 0.51
C ILE A 88 -16.28 -5.19 1.81
N GLY A 89 -17.24 -5.89 2.40
CA GLY A 89 -17.88 -5.47 3.65
C GLY A 89 -16.90 -5.34 4.80
N MET A 90 -16.00 -6.31 4.99
CA MET A 90 -14.98 -6.25 6.05
C MET A 90 -14.01 -5.08 5.87
N VAL A 91 -13.50 -4.88 4.66
CA VAL A 91 -12.57 -3.76 4.39
C VAL A 91 -13.29 -2.42 4.55
N SER A 92 -14.51 -2.29 4.05
CA SER A 92 -15.34 -1.09 4.21
C SER A 92 -15.57 -0.75 5.69
N GLN A 93 -15.97 -1.73 6.50
CA GLN A 93 -16.20 -1.56 7.93
C GLN A 93 -14.95 -1.10 8.68
N LYS A 94 -13.78 -1.69 8.36
CA LYS A 94 -12.52 -1.39 9.03
C LYS A 94 -11.92 -0.04 8.64
N THR A 95 -12.16 0.39 7.41
CA THR A 95 -11.57 1.63 6.87
C THR A 95 -12.51 2.83 6.93
N GLY A 96 -13.83 2.60 7.07
CA GLY A 96 -14.86 3.62 6.93
C GLY A 96 -15.09 4.10 5.49
N ILE A 97 -14.41 3.48 4.51
CA ILE A 97 -14.59 3.81 3.09
C ILE A 97 -15.79 3.03 2.56
N THR A 98 -16.77 3.71 1.98
CA THR A 98 -17.93 3.02 1.39
C THR A 98 -17.53 2.26 0.12
N PRO A 99 -18.17 1.10 -0.19
CA PRO A 99 -17.74 0.23 -1.29
C PRO A 99 -17.66 0.91 -2.66
N ASP A 100 -18.56 1.85 -2.93
CA ASP A 100 -18.73 2.45 -4.25
C ASP A 100 -18.20 3.89 -4.36
N GLU A 101 -17.71 4.46 -3.27
CA GLU A 101 -17.01 5.75 -3.27
C GLU A 101 -15.55 5.60 -3.71
N LYS A 102 -15.01 6.70 -4.27
CA LYS A 102 -13.59 6.73 -4.66
C LYS A 102 -12.70 6.56 -3.44
N ILE A 103 -11.75 5.65 -3.55
CA ILE A 103 -10.73 5.43 -2.55
C ILE A 103 -9.86 6.71 -2.45
N PRO A 104 -9.72 7.28 -1.24
CA PRO A 104 -8.77 8.37 -1.05
C PRO A 104 -7.34 7.95 -1.36
N THR A 105 -6.56 8.83 -1.97
CA THR A 105 -5.19 8.52 -2.41
C THR A 105 -4.11 8.99 -1.43
N ASP A 106 -4.50 9.30 -0.19
CA ASP A 106 -3.56 9.63 0.86
C ASP A 106 -2.94 8.36 1.50
N VAL A 107 -1.78 8.54 2.12
CA VAL A 107 -1.02 7.44 2.70
C VAL A 107 -1.70 6.80 3.91
N ASP A 108 -2.50 7.55 4.66
CA ASP A 108 -3.20 7.01 5.83
C ASP A 108 -4.35 6.10 5.37
N SER A 109 -5.10 6.49 4.33
CA SER A 109 -6.12 5.64 3.70
C SER A 109 -5.51 4.37 3.11
N LEU A 110 -4.37 4.48 2.41
CA LEU A 110 -3.63 3.32 1.92
C LEU A 110 -3.25 2.39 3.08
N ARG A 111 -2.64 2.91 4.14
CA ARG A 111 -2.26 2.13 5.33
C ARG A 111 -3.45 1.39 5.93
N ASN A 112 -4.59 2.06 6.08
CA ASN A 112 -5.78 1.46 6.65
C ASN A 112 -6.34 0.34 5.76
N ILE A 113 -6.32 0.52 4.44
CA ILE A 113 -6.73 -0.51 3.47
C ILE A 113 -5.79 -1.71 3.55
N LEU A 114 -4.45 -1.50 3.57
CA LEU A 114 -3.48 -2.59 3.68
C LEU A 114 -3.72 -3.39 4.97
N LYS A 115 -3.86 -2.74 6.11
CA LYS A 115 -4.15 -3.40 7.39
C LYS A 115 -5.44 -4.21 7.35
N ALA A 116 -6.53 -3.62 6.82
CA ALA A 116 -7.80 -4.30 6.69
C ALA A 116 -7.71 -5.55 5.79
N GLN A 117 -6.93 -5.48 4.71
CA GLN A 117 -6.71 -6.61 3.82
C GLN A 117 -5.82 -7.68 4.46
N PHE A 118 -4.77 -7.31 5.19
CA PHE A 118 -3.96 -8.29 5.93
C PHE A 118 -4.80 -9.07 6.95
N ASP A 119 -5.75 -8.41 7.63
CA ASP A 119 -6.68 -9.09 8.52
C ASP A 119 -7.52 -10.16 7.79
N VAL A 120 -7.91 -9.90 6.54
CA VAL A 120 -8.67 -10.87 5.72
C VAL A 120 -7.75 -11.98 5.21
N GLU A 121 -6.57 -11.62 4.69
CA GLU A 121 -5.67 -12.55 4.00
C GLU A 121 -4.96 -13.54 4.94
N ILE A 122 -4.53 -13.07 6.11
CA ILE A 122 -3.73 -13.88 7.03
C ILE A 122 -4.38 -14.03 8.41
N GLY A 123 -5.53 -13.43 8.63
CA GLY A 123 -6.25 -13.42 9.90
C GLY A 123 -5.75 -12.33 10.86
N PRO A 124 -6.66 -11.73 11.65
CA PRO A 124 -6.34 -10.54 12.47
C PRO A 124 -5.28 -10.82 13.55
N GLN A 125 -5.23 -12.05 14.09
CA GLN A 125 -4.22 -12.43 15.09
C GLN A 125 -2.79 -12.46 14.51
N TYR A 126 -2.62 -12.75 13.24
CA TYR A 126 -1.33 -12.77 12.55
C TYR A 126 -1.00 -11.41 11.93
N ALA A 127 -2.01 -10.70 11.43
CA ALA A 127 -1.84 -9.33 10.96
C ALA A 127 -1.38 -8.40 12.08
N ALA A 128 -1.81 -8.63 13.33
CA ALA A 128 -1.36 -7.89 14.51
C ALA A 128 0.14 -8.02 14.82
N LEU A 129 0.82 -9.06 14.28
CA LEU A 129 2.28 -9.21 14.41
C LEU A 129 3.05 -8.24 13.50
N ILE A 130 2.41 -7.73 12.44
CA ILE A 130 2.98 -6.76 11.51
C ILE A 130 2.79 -5.36 12.13
N THR A 131 3.88 -4.75 12.52
CA THR A 131 3.87 -3.47 13.23
C THR A 131 3.65 -2.28 12.27
N ASP A 132 3.28 -1.13 12.84
CA ASP A 132 3.23 0.13 12.08
C ASP A 132 4.61 0.51 11.51
N ASP A 133 5.70 0.14 12.18
CA ASP A 133 7.06 0.37 11.68
C ASP A 133 7.35 -0.48 10.44
N ASP A 134 6.90 -1.74 10.40
CA ASP A 134 7.03 -2.58 9.20
C ASP A 134 6.24 -2.01 8.03
N ILE A 135 5.02 -1.51 8.28
CA ILE A 135 4.20 -0.89 7.25
C ILE A 135 4.85 0.40 6.76
N ASN A 136 5.34 1.24 7.66
CA ASN A 136 6.04 2.48 7.31
C ASN A 136 7.29 2.20 6.48
N GLU A 137 8.08 1.19 6.88
CA GLU A 137 9.26 0.75 6.14
C GLU A 137 8.87 0.28 4.73
N GLY A 138 7.84 -0.56 4.60
CA GLY A 138 7.36 -1.03 3.31
C GLY A 138 6.89 0.10 2.39
N LEU A 139 6.14 1.05 2.93
CA LEU A 139 5.67 2.22 2.17
C LEU A 139 6.84 3.16 1.80
N SER A 140 7.86 3.27 2.65
CA SER A 140 9.06 4.06 2.34
C SER A 140 9.87 3.53 1.17
N ARG A 141 9.76 2.22 0.88
CA ARG A 141 10.41 1.53 -0.25
C ARG A 141 9.67 1.70 -1.58
N LEU A 142 8.51 2.37 -1.60
CA LEU A 142 7.77 2.60 -2.85
C LEU A 142 8.60 3.45 -3.81
N ALA A 143 8.70 2.99 -5.07
CA ALA A 143 9.33 3.76 -6.13
C ALA A 143 8.39 4.89 -6.64
N SER A 144 8.96 6.00 -7.13
CA SER A 144 8.21 6.92 -7.99
C SER A 144 7.74 6.16 -9.25
N PRO A 145 6.48 6.33 -9.73
CA PRO A 145 5.48 7.32 -9.34
C PRO A 145 4.52 6.86 -8.22
N ALA A 146 4.56 5.60 -7.76
CA ALA A 146 3.66 5.14 -6.68
C ALA A 146 3.85 5.95 -5.39
N ALA A 147 5.09 6.22 -5.00
CA ALA A 147 5.40 7.07 -3.85
C ALA A 147 4.77 8.47 -4.01
N SER A 148 4.85 9.07 -5.20
CA SER A 148 4.25 10.38 -5.48
C SER A 148 2.73 10.35 -5.47
N PHE A 149 2.12 9.25 -5.93
CA PHE A 149 0.67 9.08 -5.92
C PHE A 149 0.10 9.07 -4.49
N PHE A 150 0.80 8.42 -3.57
CA PHE A 150 0.40 8.33 -2.16
C PHE A 150 1.04 9.41 -1.28
N SER A 151 2.06 10.13 -1.74
CA SER A 151 2.83 11.08 -0.93
C SER A 151 2.26 12.49 -0.93
N ALA A 152 1.10 12.74 -1.49
CA ALA A 152 0.49 14.05 -1.39
C ALA A 152 0.28 14.40 0.10
N VAL A 153 1.30 15.01 0.70
CA VAL A 153 1.27 15.70 2.01
C VAL A 153 1.35 14.84 3.29
N GLY A 154 0.94 13.55 3.30
CA GLY A 154 0.78 12.80 4.56
C GLY A 154 2.07 12.31 5.23
N VAL A 155 3.05 11.81 4.46
CA VAL A 155 4.28 11.19 5.03
C VAL A 155 5.23 12.24 5.61
N PHE A 156 5.33 13.41 4.98
CA PHE A 156 6.14 14.53 5.51
C PHE A 156 5.59 15.10 6.82
N TYR A 157 4.27 15.00 7.03
CA TYR A 157 3.63 15.60 8.20
C TYR A 157 3.79 14.77 9.48
N LYS A 158 3.81 13.44 9.41
CA LYS A 158 3.88 12.58 10.60
C LYS A 158 5.31 12.30 11.10
N SER A 159 6.30 12.19 10.23
CA SER A 159 7.69 11.96 10.66
C SER A 159 8.31 13.19 11.35
N ASN A 160 7.74 14.37 11.17
CA ASN A 160 8.26 15.65 11.66
C ASN A 160 7.32 16.41 12.61
N LYS A 161 6.40 15.74 13.32
CA LYS A 161 5.48 16.40 14.29
C LYS A 161 6.18 17.25 15.36
N LYS A 162 7.51 17.14 15.51
CA LYS A 162 8.28 17.95 16.47
C LYS A 162 8.94 19.22 15.90
N LYS A 163 9.01 19.42 14.58
CA LYS A 163 9.67 20.63 14.00
C LYS A 163 9.24 20.94 12.55
N ILE A 164 7.97 21.13 12.26
CA ILE A 164 7.61 21.80 11.00
C ILE A 164 7.43 23.28 11.31
N ASN A 165 8.47 24.06 11.00
CA ASN A 165 8.40 25.50 11.01
C ASN A 165 7.57 25.92 9.78
N TYR A 166 6.50 26.68 9.97
CA TYR A 166 5.60 27.15 8.90
C TYR A 166 6.34 27.89 7.76
N THR A 167 7.56 28.35 8.02
CA THR A 167 8.46 28.92 7.03
C THR A 167 8.82 27.94 5.91
N LEU A 168 8.94 26.63 6.20
CA LEU A 168 9.31 25.62 5.19
C LEU A 168 8.15 25.33 4.22
N ILE A 169 6.92 25.34 4.72
CA ILE A 169 5.70 25.17 3.90
C ILE A 169 5.56 26.35 2.94
N GLY A 170 5.81 27.56 3.41
CA GLY A 170 5.80 28.76 2.58
C GLY A 170 6.83 28.70 1.44
N ILE A 171 8.05 28.23 1.72
CA ILE A 171 9.12 28.10 0.73
C ILE A 171 8.78 27.07 -0.36
N ILE A 172 8.21 25.91 0.02
CA ILE A 172 7.81 24.86 -0.94
C ILE A 172 6.66 25.35 -1.83
N THR A 173 5.68 26.05 -1.26
CA THR A 173 4.55 26.61 -2.01
C THR A 173 5.03 27.67 -3.02
N ILE A 174 5.97 28.52 -2.63
CA ILE A 174 6.57 29.55 -3.51
C ILE A 174 7.40 28.89 -4.63
N ALA A 175 8.16 27.84 -4.31
CA ALA A 175 8.96 27.12 -5.30
C ALA A 175 8.09 26.42 -6.35
N ILE A 176 6.98 25.80 -5.94
CA ILE A 176 6.00 25.17 -6.86
C ILE A 176 5.33 26.24 -7.74
N ALA A 177 4.88 27.34 -7.17
CA ALA A 177 4.26 28.43 -7.92
C ALA A 177 5.25 29.06 -8.91
N GLY A 178 6.51 29.24 -8.51
CA GLY A 178 7.58 29.74 -9.39
C GLY A 178 7.90 28.77 -10.53
N TYR A 179 7.91 27.46 -10.26
CA TYR A 179 8.14 26.44 -11.27
C TYR A 179 6.98 26.34 -12.28
N VAL A 180 5.73 26.39 -11.81
CA VAL A 180 4.55 26.43 -12.69
C VAL A 180 4.55 27.71 -13.54
N TYR A 181 4.88 28.86 -12.97
CA TYR A 181 5.02 30.11 -13.72
C TYR A 181 6.12 30.02 -14.79
N TYR A 182 7.27 29.42 -14.45
CA TYR A 182 8.37 29.17 -15.39
C TYR A 182 7.94 28.30 -16.56
N LEU A 183 7.21 27.18 -16.30
CA LEU A 183 6.71 26.27 -17.33
C LEU A 183 5.73 26.96 -18.27
N LYS A 184 4.79 27.76 -17.73
CA LYS A 184 3.85 28.57 -18.52
C LYS A 184 4.55 29.60 -19.39
N LYS A 185 5.58 30.28 -18.85
CA LYS A 185 6.38 31.27 -19.62
C LYS A 185 7.17 30.62 -20.76
N LYS A 186 7.58 29.35 -20.59
CA LYS A 186 8.29 28.58 -21.61
C LYS A 186 7.36 27.86 -22.60
N LYS A 187 6.02 27.99 -22.45
CA LYS A 187 5.02 27.28 -23.26
C LYS A 187 5.18 25.74 -23.25
N ILE A 188 5.60 25.17 -22.10
CA ILE A 188 5.81 23.73 -21.93
C ILE A 188 4.55 23.07 -21.33
N VAL A 189 3.60 23.88 -20.81
CA VAL A 189 2.24 23.50 -20.35
C VAL A 189 1.29 24.62 -20.69
#